data_b1190877033df448aa0a2ecb1a49e875
#
_entry.id   b1190877033df448aa0a2ecb1a49e875
#
_cell.length_a   1.000
_cell.length_b   1.000
_cell.length_c   1.000
_cell.angle_alpha   90.00
_cell.angle_beta   90.00
_cell.angle_gamma   90.00
#
_symmetry.space_group_name_H-M   'P 1'
#
loop_
_entity.id
_entity.type
_entity.pdbx_description
1 polymer ?
#
loop_
_entity_poly.entity_id
_entity_poly.type
_entity_poly.pdbx_seq_one_letter_code
_entity_poly.pdbx_strand_id
1 'polypeptide(L)'
;MKYENIIAIAVMSLLFSGCGGVDTPDRTNLIGGEVVVDIDGESIKKTMLDANMPGVTADTEVYGYKAYKIPYVTTDEMGNSVSASGLMVVPTGMPALVYQIGLSLVSDNHGTIMADYEAPTVMAMQNSSPEGSAVILTSLAGFITLQPDYIGFGDSRENYHPYMLKKSLANDSIDFIIQAQKFANENNIKLNGQLFLTGYSEGGYASMATIKRIEETTNIKVAMSAPMAGPYDLNITTFGILSQSNISRPSFIADIGYAYGVTYNQEMDDIFNEPYASKMDELFSGVYNSREIDAELTTTITGNYGLYKPSFVNDFFVNSDNWLRKAVLANSVDSWVPKTPIRLLHCEGDDIIPYAISELTEKKMIMAGATDISLVPIESTLGINKKMGHISCAVFAYGLTAQMFSTVRKNTMKY
;
A
#
# COMPACT_ATOMS: atom_id res chain seq x y z
N MET A 1 -28.09 10.94 -3.14
CA MET A 1 -27.20 11.89 -2.40
C MET A 1 -26.18 12.34 -3.41
N LYS A 2 -26.07 13.62 -3.66
CA LYS A 2 -25.20 14.17 -4.69
C LYS A 2 -23.75 13.95 -4.31
N TYR A 3 -22.94 13.50 -5.24
CA TYR A 3 -21.50 13.24 -5.12
C TYR A 3 -20.65 14.51 -4.90
N GLU A 4 -21.28 15.66 -4.77
CA GLU A 4 -20.64 16.98 -4.69
C GLU A 4 -19.75 17.18 -3.43
N ASN A 5 -19.88 16.32 -2.41
CA ASN A 5 -19.13 16.46 -1.16
C ASN A 5 -17.85 15.59 -1.08
N ILE A 6 -17.48 14.90 -2.18
CA ILE A 6 -16.29 14.03 -2.19
C ILE A 6 -15.13 14.66 -2.99
N ILE A 7 -15.41 15.77 -3.66
CA ILE A 7 -14.65 16.23 -4.84
C ILE A 7 -13.31 16.87 -4.52
N ALA A 8 -12.85 16.95 -3.35
CA ALA A 8 -11.59 17.64 -3.23
C ALA A 8 -10.78 17.34 -1.96
N ILE A 9 -10.27 16.14 -1.83
CA ILE A 9 -9.16 15.88 -0.92
C ILE A 9 -7.89 15.88 -1.79
N ALA A 10 -7.25 17.04 -1.95
CA ALA A 10 -5.95 17.12 -2.61
C ALA A 10 -4.88 16.52 -1.72
N VAL A 11 -4.07 15.61 -2.26
CA VAL A 11 -2.84 15.17 -1.61
C VAL A 11 -1.93 16.39 -1.52
N MET A 12 -1.84 16.93 -0.35
CA MET A 12 -0.60 17.45 0.13
C MET A 12 0.03 16.30 0.93
N SER A 13 1.26 15.97 0.64
CA SER A 13 2.16 15.46 1.66
C SER A 13 2.10 16.53 2.77
N LEU A 14 1.16 16.36 3.69
CA LEU A 14 1.06 17.18 4.88
C LEU A 14 2.29 16.81 5.71
N LEU A 15 3.39 17.48 5.43
CA LEU A 15 4.48 17.61 6.37
C LEU A 15 3.85 18.34 7.57
N PHE A 16 3.38 17.58 8.54
CA PHE A 16 3.03 18.07 9.85
C PHE A 16 4.31 18.50 10.57
N SER A 17 4.88 19.62 10.15
CA SER A 17 5.88 20.34 10.95
C SER A 17 5.13 21.09 12.04
N GLY A 18 4.49 20.35 12.92
CA GLY A 18 3.82 20.90 14.09
C GLY A 18 4.83 21.10 15.20
N CYS A 19 5.35 22.32 15.37
CA CYS A 19 5.82 22.81 16.66
C CYS A 19 4.61 23.06 17.59
N GLY A 20 3.96 22.01 18.04
CA GLY A 20 3.05 21.99 19.17
C GLY A 20 3.61 20.99 20.16
N GLY A 21 3.76 21.37 21.44
CA GLY A 21 4.23 20.45 22.47
C GLY A 21 3.37 19.20 22.46
N VAL A 22 3.91 18.12 21.93
CA VAL A 22 3.31 16.79 22.02
C VAL A 22 3.56 16.37 23.46
N ASP A 23 2.50 16.24 24.26
CA ASP A 23 2.60 15.49 25.51
C ASP A 23 3.14 14.10 25.12
N THR A 24 4.29 13.75 25.68
CA THR A 24 4.87 12.41 25.44
C THR A 24 3.80 11.38 25.82
N PRO A 25 3.39 10.49 24.88
CA PRO A 25 2.36 9.51 25.17
C PRO A 25 2.72 8.72 26.41
N ASP A 26 1.75 8.49 27.30
CA ASP A 26 1.95 7.61 28.45
C ASP A 26 2.23 6.18 27.96
N ARG A 27 3.51 5.79 27.96
CA ARG A 27 4.00 4.50 27.46
C ARG A 27 3.78 3.36 28.45
N THR A 28 3.09 3.61 29.56
CA THR A 28 2.92 2.60 30.61
C THR A 28 1.77 1.63 30.31
N ASN A 29 2.07 0.33 30.40
CA ASN A 29 1.15 -0.81 30.46
C ASN A 29 0.51 -1.32 29.16
N LEU A 30 1.12 -1.13 27.99
CA LEU A 30 0.66 -1.82 26.77
C LEU A 30 1.33 -3.20 26.63
N ILE A 31 0.53 -4.20 26.27
CA ILE A 31 1.02 -5.55 25.99
C ILE A 31 1.27 -5.66 24.48
N GLY A 32 2.54 -5.81 24.09
CA GLY A 32 2.91 -6.13 22.70
C GLY A 32 2.93 -4.96 21.72
N GLY A 33 3.06 -3.71 22.19
CA GLY A 33 3.21 -2.53 21.32
C GLY A 33 3.46 -1.26 22.13
N GLU A 34 3.77 -0.16 21.43
CA GLU A 34 3.97 1.16 22.05
C GLU A 34 3.15 2.26 21.36
N VAL A 35 2.65 3.25 22.10
CA VAL A 35 2.03 4.45 21.55
C VAL A 35 3.11 5.35 20.94
N VAL A 36 2.98 5.65 19.66
CA VAL A 36 3.90 6.55 18.93
C VAL A 36 3.28 7.88 18.58
N VAL A 37 1.94 7.93 18.43
CA VAL A 37 1.17 9.18 18.21
C VAL A 37 -0.10 9.15 19.04
N ASP A 38 -0.47 10.29 19.63
CA ASP A 38 -1.78 10.55 20.25
C ASP A 38 -2.19 11.98 19.92
N ILE A 39 -3.25 12.16 19.12
CA ILE A 39 -3.71 13.46 18.67
C ILE A 39 -5.24 13.53 18.67
N ASP A 40 -5.80 14.63 19.14
CA ASP A 40 -7.24 14.86 19.17
C ASP A 40 -7.81 15.31 17.81
N GLY A 41 -9.12 15.09 17.62
CA GLY A 41 -9.79 15.39 16.36
C GLY A 41 -9.84 16.87 16.02
N GLU A 42 -9.88 17.76 17.00
CA GLU A 42 -9.89 19.21 16.75
C GLU A 42 -8.55 19.70 16.21
N SER A 43 -7.45 19.15 16.72
CA SER A 43 -6.09 19.44 16.21
C SER A 43 -5.94 18.97 14.76
N ILE A 44 -6.42 17.76 14.43
CA ILE A 44 -6.42 17.24 13.05
C ILE A 44 -7.29 18.13 12.16
N LYS A 45 -8.51 18.42 12.58
CA LYS A 45 -9.46 19.27 11.85
C LYS A 45 -8.89 20.65 11.57
N LYS A 46 -8.27 21.27 12.58
CA LYS A 46 -7.61 22.55 12.41
C LYS A 46 -6.54 22.51 11.33
N THR A 47 -5.69 21.49 11.34
CA THR A 47 -4.65 21.31 10.33
C THR A 47 -5.25 21.14 8.93
N MET A 48 -6.32 20.34 8.80
CA MET A 48 -7.03 20.15 7.52
C MET A 48 -7.63 21.46 6.99
N LEU A 49 -8.22 22.28 7.88
CA LEU A 49 -8.80 23.58 7.52
C LEU A 49 -7.72 24.59 7.14
N ASP A 50 -6.63 24.68 7.91
CA ASP A 50 -5.49 25.57 7.63
C ASP A 50 -4.83 25.22 6.27
N ALA A 51 -4.80 23.94 5.93
CA ALA A 51 -4.34 23.44 4.63
C ALA A 51 -5.35 23.62 3.48
N ASN A 52 -6.53 24.19 3.75
CA ASN A 52 -7.65 24.29 2.81
C ASN A 52 -7.99 22.92 2.18
N MET A 53 -8.00 21.87 2.99
CA MET A 53 -8.27 20.53 2.51
C MET A 53 -9.68 20.48 1.91
N PRO A 54 -9.79 20.16 0.61
CA PRO A 54 -11.06 20.14 -0.07
C PRO A 54 -12.04 19.11 0.55
N GLY A 55 -13.32 19.48 0.67
CA GLY A 55 -14.35 18.64 1.30
C GLY A 55 -14.37 18.69 2.83
N VAL A 56 -13.38 19.31 3.48
CA VAL A 56 -13.35 19.54 4.93
C VAL A 56 -13.88 20.93 5.23
N THR A 57 -14.88 20.99 6.10
CA THR A 57 -15.53 22.23 6.56
C THR A 57 -15.55 22.29 8.09
N ALA A 58 -15.97 23.42 8.65
CA ALA A 58 -16.16 23.55 10.09
C ALA A 58 -17.14 22.49 10.66
N ASP A 59 -18.10 22.01 9.87
CA ASP A 59 -19.09 21.02 10.28
C ASP A 59 -18.64 19.57 10.01
N THR A 60 -17.47 19.35 9.40
CA THR A 60 -16.95 17.99 9.15
C THR A 60 -16.61 17.33 10.49
N GLU A 61 -17.15 16.13 10.73
CA GLU A 61 -16.76 15.31 11.87
C GLU A 61 -15.38 14.70 11.63
N VAL A 62 -14.45 14.94 12.54
CA VAL A 62 -13.07 14.45 12.47
C VAL A 62 -12.71 13.81 13.81
N TYR A 63 -12.37 12.54 13.80
CA TYR A 63 -11.95 11.81 14.98
C TYR A 63 -10.47 12.00 15.25
N GLY A 64 -10.07 12.03 16.52
CA GLY A 64 -8.69 11.88 16.92
C GLY A 64 -8.21 10.46 16.65
N TYR A 65 -6.94 10.20 16.89
CA TYR A 65 -6.41 8.83 16.84
C TYR A 65 -5.26 8.62 17.81
N LYS A 66 -5.07 7.34 18.19
CA LYS A 66 -3.83 6.82 18.77
C LYS A 66 -3.20 5.87 17.78
N ALA A 67 -1.91 6.06 17.50
CA ALA A 67 -1.14 5.16 16.66
C ALA A 67 -0.18 4.33 17.52
N TYR A 68 -0.14 3.04 17.24
CA TYR A 68 0.65 2.06 17.96
C TYR A 68 1.63 1.38 17.01
N LYS A 69 2.92 1.40 17.35
CA LYS A 69 3.90 0.52 16.72
C LYS A 69 3.76 -0.87 17.35
N ILE A 70 3.56 -1.88 16.53
CA ILE A 70 3.37 -3.28 16.96
C ILE A 70 4.41 -4.15 16.27
N PRO A 71 5.32 -4.78 17.01
CA PRO A 71 6.24 -5.77 16.46
C PRO A 71 5.51 -7.10 16.21
N TYR A 72 5.90 -7.78 15.13
CA TYR A 72 5.40 -9.12 14.79
C TYR A 72 6.49 -9.95 14.12
N VAL A 73 6.17 -11.21 13.84
CA VAL A 73 7.03 -12.12 13.11
C VAL A 73 6.29 -12.53 11.83
N THR A 74 6.99 -12.46 10.72
CA THR A 74 6.49 -12.89 9.41
C THR A 74 7.48 -13.82 8.72
N THR A 75 7.23 -14.17 7.47
CA THR A 75 8.13 -14.99 6.66
C THR A 75 8.39 -14.36 5.29
N ASP A 76 9.66 -14.36 4.88
CA ASP A 76 10.10 -13.88 3.58
C ASP A 76 9.66 -14.80 2.42
N GLU A 77 10.06 -14.46 1.19
CA GLU A 77 9.74 -15.24 -0.02
C GLU A 77 10.31 -16.66 0.06
N MET A 78 11.46 -16.85 0.72
CA MET A 78 12.14 -18.15 0.89
C MET A 78 11.55 -18.97 2.04
N GLY A 79 10.72 -18.36 2.91
CA GLY A 79 10.14 -18.99 4.09
C GLY A 79 10.96 -18.82 5.36
N ASN A 80 11.96 -17.95 5.37
CA ASN A 80 12.72 -17.63 6.57
C ASN A 80 11.90 -16.71 7.48
N SER A 81 12.04 -16.87 8.79
CA SER A 81 11.40 -16.02 9.79
C SER A 81 12.05 -14.66 9.85
N VAL A 82 11.27 -13.59 9.82
CA VAL A 82 11.72 -12.20 9.89
C VAL A 82 10.94 -11.46 10.98
N SER A 83 11.65 -10.72 11.84
CA SER A 83 11.03 -9.76 12.77
C SER A 83 10.67 -8.50 12.01
N ALA A 84 9.43 -8.06 12.09
CA ALA A 84 8.88 -6.91 11.39
C ALA A 84 8.07 -6.01 12.34
N SER A 85 7.70 -4.83 11.88
CA SER A 85 6.83 -3.89 12.59
C SER A 85 5.73 -3.35 11.68
N GLY A 86 4.67 -2.84 12.30
CA GLY A 86 3.58 -2.19 11.60
C GLY A 86 2.84 -1.21 12.50
N LEU A 87 2.16 -0.27 11.88
CA LEU A 87 1.41 0.80 12.53
C LEU A 87 -0.08 0.45 12.61
N MET A 88 -0.63 0.46 13.83
CA MET A 88 -2.07 0.36 14.07
C MET A 88 -2.60 1.71 14.49
N VAL A 89 -3.47 2.33 13.71
CA VAL A 89 -4.06 3.64 13.96
C VAL A 89 -5.51 3.46 14.41
N VAL A 90 -5.79 3.80 15.66
CA VAL A 90 -7.09 3.59 16.31
C VAL A 90 -7.81 4.93 16.49
N PRO A 91 -9.05 5.12 15.99
CA PRO A 91 -9.80 6.36 16.16
C PRO A 91 -10.15 6.60 17.62
N THR A 92 -10.09 7.87 18.03
CA THR A 92 -10.49 8.36 19.36
C THR A 92 -11.60 9.42 19.25
N GLY A 93 -12.34 9.66 20.33
CA GLY A 93 -13.41 10.65 20.35
C GLY A 93 -14.68 10.26 19.61
N MET A 94 -14.84 9.00 19.21
CA MET A 94 -16.05 8.51 18.58
C MET A 94 -17.21 8.35 19.60
N PRO A 95 -18.48 8.32 19.15
CA PRO A 95 -19.62 8.08 20.02
C PRO A 95 -19.48 6.77 20.82
N ALA A 96 -19.88 6.78 22.11
CA ALA A 96 -19.75 5.63 23.01
C ALA A 96 -20.39 4.34 22.46
N LEU A 97 -21.50 4.46 21.71
CA LEU A 97 -22.18 3.32 21.08
C LEU A 97 -21.26 2.60 20.06
N VAL A 98 -20.43 3.34 19.33
CA VAL A 98 -19.49 2.75 18.35
C VAL A 98 -18.48 1.86 19.06
N TYR A 99 -17.92 2.31 20.19
CA TYR A 99 -17.01 1.49 21.00
C TYR A 99 -17.71 0.28 21.62
N GLN A 100 -19.02 0.40 21.98
CA GLN A 100 -19.79 -0.74 22.50
C GLN A 100 -20.04 -1.81 21.42
N ILE A 101 -20.27 -1.40 20.18
CA ILE A 101 -20.41 -2.33 19.03
C ILE A 101 -19.06 -2.92 18.68
N GLY A 102 -17.99 -2.12 18.67
CA GLY A 102 -16.64 -2.45 18.26
C GLY A 102 -16.28 -1.84 16.91
N LEU A 103 -14.99 -1.71 16.67
CA LEU A 103 -14.41 -1.07 15.48
C LEU A 103 -14.11 -2.09 14.38
N SER A 104 -14.22 -1.67 13.14
CA SER A 104 -13.80 -2.45 11.97
C SER A 104 -12.34 -2.18 11.64
N LEU A 105 -11.63 -3.20 11.15
CA LEU A 105 -10.25 -3.12 10.69
C LEU A 105 -10.17 -2.84 9.19
N VAL A 106 -9.23 -2.03 8.78
CA VAL A 106 -8.77 -1.89 7.39
C VAL A 106 -7.27 -2.19 7.36
N SER A 107 -6.85 -3.23 6.64
CA SER A 107 -5.45 -3.40 6.26
C SER A 107 -5.20 -2.52 5.04
N ASP A 108 -4.38 -1.50 5.23
CA ASP A 108 -3.99 -0.52 4.25
C ASP A 108 -2.53 -0.74 3.89
N ASN A 109 -2.31 -1.43 2.79
CA ASN A 109 -0.99 -1.72 2.26
C ASN A 109 -0.44 -0.45 1.57
N HIS A 110 0.68 0.06 2.05
CA HIS A 110 1.26 1.30 1.50
C HIS A 110 1.82 1.10 0.08
N GLY A 111 1.93 2.19 -0.68
CA GLY A 111 2.57 2.23 -1.98
C GLY A 111 4.09 2.12 -1.87
N THR A 112 4.78 2.15 -3.01
CA THR A 112 6.25 2.01 -3.06
C THR A 112 6.94 3.09 -2.24
N ILE A 113 7.72 2.64 -1.28
CA ILE A 113 8.73 3.40 -0.54
C ILE A 113 10.09 2.76 -0.79
N MET A 114 11.16 3.50 -0.64
CA MET A 114 12.52 2.99 -0.85
C MET A 114 13.45 3.34 0.31
N ALA A 115 13.08 4.35 1.12
CA ALA A 115 13.82 4.72 2.32
C ALA A 115 13.10 4.28 3.59
N ASP A 116 13.84 3.80 4.57
CA ASP A 116 13.32 3.35 5.87
C ASP A 116 12.51 4.45 6.58
N TYR A 117 12.91 5.72 6.45
CA TYR A 117 12.17 6.83 7.06
C TYR A 117 10.78 7.08 6.46
N GLU A 118 10.45 6.48 5.32
CA GLU A 118 9.14 6.51 4.67
C GLU A 118 8.20 5.41 5.22
N ALA A 119 8.74 4.44 5.99
CA ALA A 119 7.94 3.36 6.57
C ALA A 119 6.92 3.88 7.59
N PRO A 120 5.69 3.32 7.63
CA PRO A 120 4.61 3.82 8.48
C PRO A 120 4.99 4.03 9.95
N THR A 121 5.68 3.08 10.59
CA THR A 121 6.06 3.22 12.00
C THR A 121 7.17 4.24 12.20
N VAL A 122 8.14 4.29 11.28
CA VAL A 122 9.28 5.21 11.36
C VAL A 122 8.81 6.64 11.11
N MET A 123 7.98 6.86 10.08
CA MET A 123 7.39 8.16 9.77
C MET A 123 6.51 8.66 10.92
N ALA A 124 5.67 7.80 11.50
CA ALA A 124 4.83 8.16 12.65
C ALA A 124 5.65 8.58 13.87
N MET A 125 6.75 7.88 14.16
CA MET A 125 7.65 8.22 15.27
C MET A 125 8.42 9.51 15.04
N GLN A 126 8.84 9.80 13.80
CA GLN A 126 9.62 10.99 13.47
C GLN A 126 8.75 12.24 13.31
N ASN A 127 7.60 12.11 12.66
CA ASN A 127 6.74 13.23 12.28
C ASN A 127 5.53 13.40 13.20
N SER A 128 5.34 12.52 14.20
CA SER A 128 4.17 12.48 15.08
C SER A 128 2.84 12.40 14.29
N SER A 129 2.87 11.79 13.11
CA SER A 129 1.70 11.64 12.22
C SER A 129 1.83 10.35 11.41
N PRO A 130 0.74 9.58 11.23
CA PRO A 130 0.68 8.48 10.30
C PRO A 130 0.59 8.99 8.85
N GLU A 131 0.66 8.08 7.90
CA GLU A 131 0.45 8.37 6.48
C GLU A 131 -0.94 8.95 6.22
N GLY A 132 -1.08 9.78 5.18
CA GLY A 132 -2.33 10.48 4.86
C GLY A 132 -3.51 9.55 4.57
N SER A 133 -3.27 8.34 4.07
CA SER A 133 -4.29 7.30 3.89
C SER A 133 -4.90 6.84 5.22
N ALA A 134 -4.06 6.64 6.25
CA ALA A 134 -4.53 6.32 7.60
C ALA A 134 -5.39 7.45 8.19
N VAL A 135 -5.05 8.72 7.93
CA VAL A 135 -5.87 9.86 8.35
C VAL A 135 -7.25 9.82 7.69
N ILE A 136 -7.34 9.50 6.38
CA ILE A 136 -8.62 9.37 5.68
C ILE A 136 -9.44 8.21 6.26
N LEU A 137 -8.84 7.05 6.40
CA LEU A 137 -9.53 5.84 6.84
C LEU A 137 -9.89 5.90 8.33
N THR A 138 -9.03 6.47 9.17
CA THR A 138 -9.25 6.53 10.62
C THR A 138 -9.99 7.79 11.04
N SER A 139 -9.46 8.99 10.75
CA SER A 139 -10.03 10.24 11.28
C SER A 139 -11.31 10.67 10.57
N LEU A 140 -11.47 10.41 9.28
CA LEU A 140 -12.69 10.77 8.54
C LEU A 140 -13.69 9.62 8.46
N ALA A 141 -13.24 8.36 8.39
CA ALA A 141 -14.14 7.23 8.21
C ALA A 141 -14.32 6.35 9.47
N GLY A 142 -13.50 6.52 10.51
CA GLY A 142 -13.64 5.84 11.81
C GLY A 142 -13.32 4.35 11.76
N PHE A 143 -12.35 3.94 10.93
CA PHE A 143 -11.79 2.59 10.92
C PHE A 143 -10.52 2.52 11.78
N ILE A 144 -10.21 1.36 12.31
CA ILE A 144 -8.83 1.07 12.70
C ILE A 144 -8.06 0.76 11.42
N THR A 145 -6.98 1.50 11.17
CA THR A 145 -6.13 1.29 10.00
C THR A 145 -4.86 0.56 10.41
N LEU A 146 -4.50 -0.48 9.67
CA LEU A 146 -3.30 -1.29 9.84
C LEU A 146 -2.37 -1.07 8.66
N GLN A 147 -1.16 -0.60 8.92
CA GLN A 147 -0.13 -0.34 7.91
C GLN A 147 1.12 -1.13 8.28
N PRO A 148 1.39 -2.30 7.66
CA PRO A 148 2.66 -3.00 7.82
C PRO A 148 3.79 -2.12 7.26
N ASP A 149 4.98 -2.18 7.86
CA ASP A 149 6.16 -1.48 7.30
C ASP A 149 6.72 -2.20 6.07
N TYR A 150 6.38 -3.46 5.86
CA TYR A 150 6.95 -4.46 4.99
C TYR A 150 8.37 -4.89 5.38
N ILE A 151 8.75 -6.11 4.96
CA ILE A 151 10.14 -6.58 5.10
C ILE A 151 11.06 -5.64 4.32
N GLY A 152 12.20 -5.29 4.93
CA GLY A 152 13.17 -4.32 4.41
C GLY A 152 13.03 -2.94 5.04
N PHE A 153 11.99 -2.71 5.87
CA PHE A 153 11.75 -1.44 6.54
C PHE A 153 11.39 -1.63 8.03
N GLY A 154 11.44 -0.55 8.80
CA GLY A 154 11.13 -0.57 10.22
C GLY A 154 12.03 -1.51 11.02
N ASP A 155 11.42 -2.45 11.75
CA ASP A 155 12.19 -3.42 12.56
C ASP A 155 12.91 -4.48 11.71
N SER A 156 12.62 -4.56 10.40
CA SER A 156 13.26 -5.47 9.46
C SER A 156 14.22 -4.81 8.47
N ARG A 157 14.61 -3.56 8.69
CA ARG A 157 15.42 -2.74 7.75
C ARG A 157 16.78 -3.32 7.37
N GLU A 158 17.28 -4.31 8.11
CA GLU A 158 18.54 -5.00 7.76
C GLU A 158 18.36 -6.04 6.62
N ASN A 159 17.13 -6.25 6.17
CA ASN A 159 16.81 -7.12 5.05
C ASN A 159 16.59 -6.26 3.78
N TYR A 160 16.76 -6.85 2.59
CA TYR A 160 16.28 -6.19 1.39
C TYR A 160 14.75 -6.18 1.34
N HIS A 161 14.16 -5.20 0.68
CA HIS A 161 12.72 -5.18 0.46
C HIS A 161 12.34 -6.15 -0.69
N PRO A 162 11.45 -7.15 -0.44
CA PRO A 162 11.01 -8.11 -1.45
C PRO A 162 9.95 -7.48 -2.39
N TYR A 163 10.36 -6.45 -3.14
CA TYR A 163 9.51 -5.64 -3.99
C TYR A 163 8.72 -6.46 -5.00
N MET A 164 7.40 -6.31 -5.03
CA MET A 164 6.48 -7.05 -5.90
C MET A 164 6.59 -8.59 -5.80
N LEU A 165 7.07 -9.13 -4.69
CA LEU A 165 7.09 -10.56 -4.40
C LEU A 165 5.85 -10.94 -3.58
N LYS A 166 4.87 -11.58 -4.23
CA LYS A 166 3.51 -11.74 -3.70
C LYS A 166 3.42 -12.51 -2.38
N LYS A 167 4.28 -13.52 -2.20
CA LYS A 167 4.23 -14.37 -1.00
C LYS A 167 4.71 -13.60 0.22
N SER A 168 5.79 -12.85 0.07
CA SER A 168 6.37 -12.04 1.14
C SER A 168 5.40 -10.94 1.56
N LEU A 169 4.93 -10.11 0.62
CA LEU A 169 3.98 -9.02 0.90
C LEU A 169 2.66 -9.52 1.51
N ALA A 170 2.15 -10.65 1.02
CA ALA A 170 0.93 -11.25 1.56
C ALA A 170 1.12 -11.82 2.96
N ASN A 171 2.24 -12.52 3.23
CA ASN A 171 2.54 -13.03 4.56
C ASN A 171 2.63 -11.89 5.56
N ASP A 172 3.39 -10.86 5.21
CA ASP A 172 3.62 -9.69 6.02
C ASP A 172 2.30 -9.03 6.45
N SER A 173 1.42 -8.76 5.49
CA SER A 173 0.09 -8.18 5.76
C SER A 173 -0.79 -9.11 6.61
N ILE A 174 -0.80 -10.41 6.36
CA ILE A 174 -1.61 -11.40 7.11
C ILE A 174 -1.12 -11.50 8.55
N ASP A 175 0.20 -11.64 8.74
CA ASP A 175 0.79 -11.80 10.07
C ASP A 175 0.59 -10.53 10.90
N PHE A 176 0.68 -9.35 10.28
CA PHE A 176 0.37 -8.10 10.96
C PHE A 176 -1.12 -7.99 11.32
N ILE A 177 -2.05 -8.38 10.44
CA ILE A 177 -3.50 -8.42 10.77
C ILE A 177 -3.74 -9.31 12.01
N ILE A 178 -3.15 -10.50 12.05
CA ILE A 178 -3.29 -11.43 13.18
C ILE A 178 -2.73 -10.83 14.47
N GLN A 179 -1.54 -10.23 14.40
CA GLN A 179 -0.91 -9.62 15.57
C GLN A 179 -1.67 -8.39 16.06
N ALA A 180 -2.18 -7.55 15.16
CA ALA A 180 -2.99 -6.39 15.51
C ALA A 180 -4.33 -6.79 16.16
N GLN A 181 -4.97 -7.87 15.72
CA GLN A 181 -6.16 -8.41 16.37
C GLN A 181 -5.85 -8.92 17.79
N LYS A 182 -4.71 -9.60 17.97
CA LYS A 182 -4.24 -10.03 19.28
C LYS A 182 -3.96 -8.83 20.19
N PHE A 183 -3.23 -7.82 19.70
CA PHE A 183 -2.94 -6.58 20.41
C PHE A 183 -4.24 -5.87 20.84
N ALA A 184 -5.20 -5.74 19.93
CA ALA A 184 -6.50 -5.13 20.24
C ALA A 184 -7.23 -5.85 21.39
N ASN A 185 -7.25 -7.19 21.36
CA ASN A 185 -7.88 -8.00 22.41
C ASN A 185 -7.17 -7.84 23.76
N GLU A 186 -5.84 -7.87 23.78
CA GLU A 186 -5.01 -7.75 25.01
C GLU A 186 -5.09 -6.35 25.63
N ASN A 187 -5.38 -5.32 24.83
CA ASN A 187 -5.49 -3.92 25.25
C ASN A 187 -6.94 -3.40 25.31
N ASN A 188 -7.93 -4.29 25.35
CA ASN A 188 -9.36 -3.97 25.44
C ASN A 188 -9.90 -3.06 24.34
N ILE A 189 -9.31 -3.09 23.14
CA ILE A 189 -9.80 -2.42 21.94
C ILE A 189 -10.83 -3.38 21.29
N LYS A 190 -12.12 -3.08 21.43
CA LYS A 190 -13.16 -3.96 20.92
C LYS A 190 -13.27 -3.91 19.41
N LEU A 191 -13.11 -5.06 18.76
CA LEU A 191 -13.34 -5.24 17.33
C LEU A 191 -14.72 -5.83 17.07
N ASN A 192 -15.34 -5.47 15.93
CA ASN A 192 -16.65 -6.00 15.51
C ASN A 192 -16.54 -7.20 14.56
N GLY A 193 -15.31 -7.66 14.27
CA GLY A 193 -15.05 -8.80 13.40
C GLY A 193 -15.02 -8.49 11.89
N GLN A 194 -15.27 -7.26 11.48
CA GLN A 194 -15.17 -6.86 10.07
C GLN A 194 -13.72 -6.46 9.73
N LEU A 195 -13.20 -7.06 8.66
CA LEU A 195 -11.91 -6.74 8.07
C LEU A 195 -12.11 -6.32 6.62
N PHE A 196 -11.42 -5.26 6.23
CA PHE A 196 -11.33 -4.76 4.85
C PHE A 196 -9.86 -4.72 4.43
N LEU A 197 -9.59 -4.85 3.13
CA LEU A 197 -8.24 -4.75 2.56
C LEU A 197 -8.21 -3.66 1.50
N THR A 198 -7.18 -2.84 1.54
CA THR A 198 -6.93 -1.81 0.53
C THR A 198 -5.45 -1.50 0.43
N GLY A 199 -5.08 -0.67 -0.52
CA GLY A 199 -3.73 -0.17 -0.75
C GLY A 199 -3.61 0.39 -2.15
N TYR A 200 -2.64 1.27 -2.35
CA TYR A 200 -2.44 2.00 -3.60
C TYR A 200 -1.12 1.61 -4.27
N SER A 201 -1.08 1.52 -5.60
CA SER A 201 0.13 1.19 -6.36
C SER A 201 0.69 -0.18 -5.97
N GLU A 202 1.93 -0.27 -5.45
CA GLU A 202 2.44 -1.49 -4.82
C GLU A 202 1.47 -2.03 -3.77
N GLY A 203 0.89 -1.17 -2.93
CA GLY A 203 -0.10 -1.56 -1.94
C GLY A 203 -1.37 -2.15 -2.56
N GLY A 204 -1.77 -1.70 -3.76
CA GLY A 204 -2.84 -2.32 -4.54
C GLY A 204 -2.48 -3.75 -4.94
N TYR A 205 -1.26 -3.96 -5.42
CA TYR A 205 -0.73 -5.28 -5.71
C TYR A 205 -0.64 -6.15 -4.45
N ALA A 206 -0.09 -5.61 -3.36
CA ALA A 206 0.01 -6.31 -2.07
C ALA A 206 -1.37 -6.72 -1.53
N SER A 207 -2.39 -5.86 -1.66
CA SER A 207 -3.77 -6.16 -1.27
C SER A 207 -4.37 -7.32 -2.08
N MET A 208 -4.08 -7.38 -3.39
CA MET A 208 -4.50 -8.50 -4.25
C MET A 208 -3.77 -9.80 -3.88
N ALA A 209 -2.47 -9.73 -3.60
CA ALA A 209 -1.70 -10.88 -3.11
C ALA A 209 -2.22 -11.37 -1.76
N THR A 210 -2.51 -10.44 -0.85
CA THR A 210 -3.01 -10.72 0.50
C THR A 210 -4.38 -11.39 0.47
N ILE A 211 -5.37 -10.86 -0.30
CA ILE A 211 -6.70 -11.47 -0.36
C ILE A 211 -6.66 -12.86 -0.98
N LYS A 212 -5.88 -13.04 -2.06
CA LYS A 212 -5.69 -14.34 -2.67
C LYS A 212 -5.12 -15.36 -1.66
N ARG A 213 -4.06 -14.99 -0.94
CA ARG A 213 -3.43 -15.86 0.04
C ARG A 213 -4.32 -16.14 1.26
N ILE A 214 -5.07 -15.14 1.76
CA ILE A 214 -6.08 -15.34 2.82
C ILE A 214 -7.07 -16.43 2.40
N GLU A 215 -7.61 -16.36 1.19
CA GLU A 215 -8.59 -17.32 0.68
C GLU A 215 -8.02 -18.73 0.44
N GLU A 216 -6.74 -18.84 0.13
CA GLU A 216 -6.04 -20.10 -0.11
C GLU A 216 -5.55 -20.78 1.16
N THR A 217 -5.14 -20.00 2.19
CA THR A 217 -4.34 -20.57 3.29
C THR A 217 -4.90 -20.33 4.68
N THR A 218 -5.96 -19.52 4.83
CA THR A 218 -6.51 -19.12 6.13
C THR A 218 -8.03 -19.29 6.20
N ASN A 219 -8.59 -19.06 7.40
CA ASN A 219 -10.03 -18.94 7.62
C ASN A 219 -10.48 -17.49 7.88
N ILE A 220 -9.59 -16.51 7.71
CA ILE A 220 -9.88 -15.10 7.90
C ILE A 220 -10.97 -14.67 6.90
N LYS A 221 -11.96 -13.93 7.40
CA LYS A 221 -13.05 -13.39 6.57
C LYS A 221 -12.79 -11.92 6.27
N VAL A 222 -12.81 -11.56 5.01
CA VAL A 222 -12.69 -10.20 4.53
C VAL A 222 -14.05 -9.76 3.98
N ALA A 223 -14.54 -8.61 4.45
CA ALA A 223 -15.84 -8.09 4.06
C ALA A 223 -15.84 -7.53 2.64
N MET A 224 -14.75 -6.88 2.23
CA MET A 224 -14.49 -6.35 0.90
C MET A 224 -13.00 -6.06 0.76
N SER A 225 -12.47 -6.20 -0.45
CA SER A 225 -11.15 -5.72 -0.83
C SER A 225 -11.28 -4.62 -1.91
N ALA A 226 -10.52 -3.54 -1.75
CA ALA A 226 -10.48 -2.41 -2.68
C ALA A 226 -9.03 -2.10 -3.10
N PRO A 227 -8.39 -2.96 -3.90
CA PRO A 227 -7.05 -2.72 -4.43
C PRO A 227 -7.07 -1.56 -5.43
N MET A 228 -6.09 -0.65 -5.36
CA MET A 228 -6.10 0.58 -6.13
C MET A 228 -4.84 0.72 -6.97
N ALA A 229 -5.00 0.95 -8.28
CA ALA A 229 -3.94 1.27 -9.25
C ALA A 229 -2.69 0.37 -9.16
N GLY A 230 -2.88 -0.93 -8.92
CA GLY A 230 -1.77 -1.88 -8.78
C GLY A 230 -1.34 -2.53 -10.09
N PRO A 231 -0.05 -2.92 -10.23
CA PRO A 231 0.46 -3.67 -11.37
C PRO A 231 0.14 -5.18 -11.23
N TYR A 232 -1.13 -5.55 -11.29
CA TYR A 232 -1.62 -6.91 -10.99
C TYR A 232 -1.07 -8.00 -11.93
N ASP A 233 -0.84 -7.66 -13.20
CA ASP A 233 -0.14 -8.49 -14.18
C ASP A 233 1.30 -8.01 -14.32
N LEU A 234 2.19 -8.56 -13.51
CA LEU A 234 3.61 -8.19 -13.51
C LEU A 234 4.31 -8.57 -14.82
N ASN A 235 3.87 -9.63 -15.48
CA ASN A 235 4.48 -10.04 -16.74
C ASN A 235 4.20 -9.01 -17.84
N ILE A 236 2.95 -8.56 -17.99
CA ILE A 236 2.58 -7.52 -18.98
C ILE A 236 3.21 -6.16 -18.57
N THR A 237 3.19 -5.82 -17.29
CA THR A 237 3.79 -4.58 -16.78
C THR A 237 5.27 -4.52 -17.09
N THR A 238 6.03 -5.57 -16.71
CA THR A 238 7.48 -5.64 -16.96
C THR A 238 7.79 -5.64 -18.46
N PHE A 239 7.02 -6.39 -19.25
CA PHE A 239 7.16 -6.41 -20.71
C PHE A 239 6.93 -5.03 -21.31
N GLY A 240 5.87 -4.33 -20.88
CA GLY A 240 5.55 -2.99 -21.32
C GLY A 240 6.63 -1.98 -20.97
N ILE A 241 7.21 -2.04 -19.77
CA ILE A 241 8.27 -1.14 -19.34
C ILE A 241 9.56 -1.41 -20.12
N LEU A 242 10.02 -2.67 -20.18
CA LEU A 242 11.27 -3.04 -20.88
C LEU A 242 11.20 -2.80 -22.40
N SER A 243 10.01 -2.66 -22.98
CA SER A 243 9.84 -2.32 -24.40
C SER A 243 10.00 -0.83 -24.72
N GLN A 244 10.05 0.04 -23.69
CA GLN A 244 10.24 1.47 -23.86
C GLN A 244 11.72 1.80 -24.05
N SER A 245 11.99 2.92 -24.75
CA SER A 245 13.37 3.44 -24.85
C SER A 245 13.80 4.15 -23.57
N ASN A 246 12.86 4.86 -22.93
CA ASN A 246 13.10 5.65 -21.73
C ASN A 246 11.90 5.52 -20.76
N ILE A 247 12.20 5.69 -19.48
CA ILE A 247 11.24 5.69 -18.39
C ILE A 247 11.49 6.87 -17.44
N SER A 248 10.43 7.47 -16.93
CA SER A 248 10.52 8.63 -16.02
C SER A 248 10.90 8.29 -14.58
N ARG A 249 10.73 7.03 -14.18
CA ARG A 249 10.98 6.52 -12.82
C ARG A 249 11.81 5.25 -12.89
N PRO A 250 13.12 5.34 -13.18
CA PRO A 250 13.98 4.17 -13.32
C PRO A 250 14.12 3.36 -12.03
N SER A 251 13.97 3.97 -10.85
CA SER A 251 14.02 3.28 -9.56
C SER A 251 13.03 2.12 -9.47
N PHE A 252 11.80 2.27 -9.95
CA PHE A 252 10.77 1.22 -9.82
C PHE A 252 11.11 -0.04 -10.61
N ILE A 253 11.59 0.09 -11.83
CA ILE A 253 11.98 -1.06 -12.61
C ILE A 253 13.33 -1.64 -12.15
N ALA A 254 14.25 -0.77 -11.70
CA ALA A 254 15.50 -1.21 -11.12
C ALA A 254 15.27 -2.05 -9.86
N ASP A 255 14.30 -1.67 -9.01
CA ASP A 255 13.95 -2.43 -7.80
C ASP A 255 13.37 -3.81 -8.14
N ILE A 256 12.53 -3.92 -9.19
CA ILE A 256 12.11 -5.25 -9.68
C ILE A 256 13.35 -6.08 -10.06
N GLY A 257 14.26 -5.53 -10.83
CA GLY A 257 15.49 -6.23 -11.22
C GLY A 257 16.35 -6.64 -10.02
N TYR A 258 16.49 -5.74 -9.05
CA TYR A 258 17.26 -5.97 -7.82
C TYR A 258 16.58 -7.02 -6.90
N ALA A 259 15.35 -6.77 -6.48
CA ALA A 259 14.64 -7.63 -5.53
C ALA A 259 14.47 -9.07 -6.08
N TYR A 260 14.15 -9.19 -7.37
CA TYR A 260 14.08 -10.50 -8.03
C TYR A 260 15.47 -11.12 -8.21
N GLY A 261 16.47 -10.32 -8.56
CA GLY A 261 17.86 -10.77 -8.66
C GLY A 261 18.34 -11.40 -7.34
N VAL A 262 18.17 -10.69 -6.23
CA VAL A 262 18.51 -11.19 -4.88
C VAL A 262 17.70 -12.44 -4.55
N THR A 263 16.39 -12.43 -4.74
CA THR A 263 15.49 -13.55 -4.41
C THR A 263 15.84 -14.82 -5.19
N TYR A 264 16.17 -14.68 -6.47
CA TYR A 264 16.46 -15.81 -7.37
C TYR A 264 17.96 -16.06 -7.53
N ASN A 265 18.80 -15.47 -6.67
CA ASN A 265 20.26 -15.65 -6.61
C ASN A 265 20.93 -15.39 -7.97
N GLN A 266 20.66 -14.22 -8.55
CA GLN A 266 21.25 -13.75 -9.79
C GLN A 266 22.26 -12.65 -9.51
N GLU A 267 23.35 -12.59 -10.27
CA GLU A 267 24.33 -11.53 -10.16
C GLU A 267 23.81 -10.22 -10.78
N MET A 268 23.98 -9.10 -10.09
CA MET A 268 23.52 -7.81 -10.58
C MET A 268 24.20 -7.42 -11.90
N ASP A 269 25.45 -7.83 -12.07
CA ASP A 269 26.21 -7.63 -13.32
C ASP A 269 25.66 -8.44 -14.52
N ASP A 270 24.86 -9.47 -14.32
CA ASP A 270 24.16 -10.16 -15.40
C ASP A 270 22.90 -9.42 -15.86
N ILE A 271 22.34 -8.56 -15.00
CA ILE A 271 21.08 -7.84 -15.22
C ILE A 271 21.34 -6.42 -15.70
N PHE A 272 22.16 -5.66 -14.97
CA PHE A 272 22.38 -4.23 -15.16
C PHE A 272 23.72 -3.91 -15.84
N ASN A 273 23.79 -2.79 -16.55
CA ASN A 273 25.07 -2.24 -17.01
C ASN A 273 25.81 -1.54 -15.87
N GLU A 274 27.16 -1.48 -15.99
CA GLU A 274 27.95 -0.57 -15.19
C GLU A 274 27.70 0.90 -15.62
N PRO A 275 27.70 1.86 -14.69
CA PRO A 275 28.07 1.73 -13.27
C PRO A 275 26.89 1.36 -12.35
N TYR A 276 25.72 0.97 -12.89
CA TYR A 276 24.51 0.74 -12.09
C TYR A 276 24.59 -0.58 -11.33
N ALA A 277 25.09 -1.64 -11.97
CA ALA A 277 25.20 -2.97 -11.35
C ALA A 277 25.89 -2.92 -9.98
N SER A 278 27.05 -2.25 -9.90
CA SER A 278 27.83 -2.13 -8.66
C SER A 278 27.22 -1.20 -7.60
N LYS A 279 26.15 -0.46 -7.93
CA LYS A 279 25.46 0.47 -7.01
C LYS A 279 24.16 -0.11 -6.43
N MET A 280 23.64 -1.23 -6.94
CA MET A 280 22.29 -1.70 -6.60
C MET A 280 22.13 -1.94 -5.10
N ASP A 281 23.08 -2.60 -4.44
CA ASP A 281 23.02 -2.88 -3.00
C ASP A 281 23.00 -1.60 -2.16
N GLU A 282 23.76 -0.57 -2.58
CA GLU A 282 23.77 0.74 -1.91
C GLU A 282 22.45 1.48 -2.13
N LEU A 283 21.97 1.54 -3.36
CA LEU A 283 20.77 2.29 -3.72
C LEU A 283 19.50 1.72 -3.08
N PHE A 284 19.42 0.40 -2.97
CA PHE A 284 18.26 -0.29 -2.35
C PHE A 284 18.52 -0.74 -0.91
N SER A 285 19.41 -0.05 -0.20
CA SER A 285 19.73 -0.29 1.21
C SER A 285 18.72 0.27 2.22
N GLY A 286 17.64 0.93 1.76
CA GLY A 286 16.69 1.63 2.63
C GLY A 286 17.15 3.02 3.09
N VAL A 287 18.26 3.54 2.57
CA VAL A 287 18.77 4.89 2.91
C VAL A 287 18.19 5.97 1.99
N TYR A 288 18.04 5.68 0.71
CA TYR A 288 17.65 6.62 -0.34
C TYR A 288 16.17 6.48 -0.70
N ASN A 289 15.46 7.61 -0.84
CA ASN A 289 14.11 7.60 -1.40
C ASN A 289 14.13 7.45 -2.95
N SER A 290 12.98 7.23 -3.55
CA SER A 290 12.87 6.99 -4.99
C SER A 290 13.44 8.11 -5.86
N ARG A 291 13.37 9.38 -5.43
CA ARG A 291 13.92 10.53 -6.19
C ARG A 291 15.43 10.56 -6.15
N GLU A 292 16.00 10.22 -5.00
CA GLU A 292 17.46 10.13 -4.83
C GLU A 292 18.02 8.99 -5.67
N ILE A 293 17.34 7.84 -5.68
CA ILE A 293 17.71 6.71 -6.54
C ILE A 293 17.55 7.07 -8.03
N ASP A 294 16.43 7.70 -8.42
CA ASP A 294 16.21 8.15 -9.81
C ASP A 294 17.31 9.10 -10.29
N ALA A 295 17.89 9.93 -9.41
CA ALA A 295 18.99 10.85 -9.75
C ALA A 295 20.32 10.12 -10.03
N GLU A 296 20.50 8.92 -9.47
CA GLU A 296 21.70 8.09 -9.67
C GLU A 296 21.57 7.13 -10.87
N LEU A 297 20.36 6.94 -11.38
CA LEU A 297 20.06 6.01 -12.48
C LEU A 297 19.81 6.74 -13.80
N THR A 298 20.02 6.04 -14.90
CA THR A 298 19.63 6.53 -16.23
C THR A 298 18.16 6.27 -16.51
N THR A 299 17.51 7.19 -17.21
CA THR A 299 16.15 6.99 -17.74
C THR A 299 16.10 6.07 -18.96
N THR A 300 17.23 5.78 -19.60
CA THR A 300 17.32 4.89 -20.75
C THR A 300 17.26 3.44 -20.29
N ILE A 301 16.35 2.64 -20.84
CA ILE A 301 16.15 1.25 -20.41
C ILE A 301 17.29 0.35 -20.85
N THR A 302 17.66 0.38 -22.15
CA THR A 302 18.66 -0.53 -22.70
C THR A 302 19.57 0.18 -23.69
N GLY A 303 20.69 -0.45 -24.05
CA GLY A 303 21.75 0.10 -24.90
C GLY A 303 23.08 0.19 -24.14
N ASN A 304 24.11 0.73 -24.76
CA ASN A 304 25.45 0.79 -24.15
C ASN A 304 25.54 1.63 -22.87
N TYR A 305 24.58 2.53 -22.67
CA TYR A 305 24.48 3.42 -21.50
C TYR A 305 23.09 3.28 -20.83
N GLY A 306 22.34 2.23 -21.18
CA GLY A 306 21.05 1.94 -20.58
C GLY A 306 21.20 1.33 -19.20
N LEU A 307 20.10 1.28 -18.45
CA LEU A 307 20.05 0.69 -17.12
C LEU A 307 20.33 -0.83 -17.19
N TYR A 308 19.65 -1.51 -18.09
CA TYR A 308 19.73 -2.96 -18.27
C TYR A 308 20.68 -3.35 -19.39
N LYS A 309 21.36 -4.49 -19.24
CA LYS A 309 22.16 -5.07 -20.34
C LYS A 309 21.26 -5.41 -21.53
N PRO A 310 21.67 -5.04 -22.76
CA PRO A 310 20.91 -5.41 -23.97
C PRO A 310 20.68 -6.91 -24.12
N SER A 311 21.67 -7.73 -23.72
CA SER A 311 21.56 -9.20 -23.73
C SER A 311 20.47 -9.70 -22.79
N PHE A 312 20.37 -9.11 -21.59
CA PHE A 312 19.34 -9.46 -20.60
C PHE A 312 17.94 -9.12 -21.11
N VAL A 313 17.76 -7.89 -21.61
CA VAL A 313 16.47 -7.44 -22.15
C VAL A 313 16.06 -8.28 -23.37
N ASN A 314 16.99 -8.55 -24.29
CA ASN A 314 16.71 -9.41 -25.43
C ASN A 314 16.29 -10.83 -24.99
N ASP A 315 17.01 -11.45 -24.04
CA ASP A 315 16.66 -12.77 -23.53
C ASP A 315 15.28 -12.77 -22.88
N PHE A 316 14.92 -11.74 -22.11
CA PHE A 316 13.57 -11.59 -21.54
C PHE A 316 12.47 -11.61 -22.62
N PHE A 317 12.71 -10.96 -23.77
CA PHE A 317 11.70 -10.92 -24.85
C PHE A 317 11.59 -12.19 -25.67
N VAL A 318 12.71 -12.81 -26.00
CA VAL A 318 12.71 -13.93 -26.98
C VAL A 318 12.71 -15.31 -26.33
N ASN A 319 13.18 -15.44 -25.09
CA ASN A 319 13.33 -16.71 -24.39
C ASN A 319 12.18 -16.91 -23.39
N SER A 320 11.25 -17.80 -23.69
CA SER A 320 10.16 -18.17 -22.78
C SER A 320 10.64 -18.80 -21.48
N ASP A 321 11.88 -19.30 -21.44
CA ASP A 321 12.51 -19.89 -20.27
C ASP A 321 13.34 -18.89 -19.45
N ASN A 322 13.39 -17.62 -19.87
CA ASN A 322 14.06 -16.56 -19.09
C ASN A 322 13.55 -16.56 -17.64
N TRP A 323 14.48 -16.52 -16.70
CA TRP A 323 14.18 -16.66 -15.27
C TRP A 323 13.29 -15.51 -14.74
N LEU A 324 13.57 -14.25 -15.14
CA LEU A 324 12.78 -13.10 -14.70
C LEU A 324 11.36 -13.17 -15.28
N ARG A 325 11.21 -13.55 -16.56
CA ARG A 325 9.91 -13.72 -17.20
C ARG A 325 9.05 -14.76 -16.47
N LYS A 326 9.63 -15.88 -16.08
CA LYS A 326 8.94 -16.91 -15.27
C LYS A 326 8.60 -16.38 -13.87
N ALA A 327 9.52 -15.66 -13.26
CA ALA A 327 9.35 -15.13 -11.92
C ALA A 327 8.24 -14.06 -11.85
N VAL A 328 8.20 -13.07 -12.77
CA VAL A 328 7.13 -12.06 -12.79
C VAL A 328 5.77 -12.67 -13.16
N LEU A 329 5.75 -13.67 -14.04
CA LEU A 329 4.52 -14.43 -14.31
C LEU A 329 4.01 -15.16 -13.06
N ALA A 330 4.91 -15.84 -12.34
CA ALA A 330 4.58 -16.56 -11.12
C ALA A 330 4.08 -15.62 -10.01
N ASN A 331 4.55 -14.37 -9.98
CA ASN A 331 4.16 -13.34 -9.02
C ASN A 331 2.95 -12.50 -9.47
N SER A 332 2.42 -12.65 -10.68
CA SER A 332 1.17 -11.97 -11.09
C SER A 332 -0.03 -12.42 -10.25
N VAL A 333 -0.92 -11.47 -9.96
CA VAL A 333 -2.08 -11.63 -9.06
C VAL A 333 -3.40 -11.25 -9.75
N ASP A 334 -3.50 -11.50 -11.03
CA ASP A 334 -4.56 -11.05 -11.92
C ASP A 334 -5.52 -12.15 -12.39
N SER A 335 -5.38 -13.39 -11.87
CA SER A 335 -6.12 -14.53 -12.41
C SER A 335 -6.40 -15.59 -11.34
N TRP A 336 -7.55 -15.48 -10.67
CA TRP A 336 -8.19 -16.52 -9.84
C TRP A 336 -9.68 -16.19 -9.66
N VAL A 337 -10.44 -17.06 -9.00
CA VAL A 337 -11.85 -16.79 -8.64
C VAL A 337 -11.93 -16.35 -7.18
N PRO A 338 -12.05 -15.05 -6.89
CA PRO A 338 -12.16 -14.55 -5.53
C PRO A 338 -13.51 -14.92 -4.92
N LYS A 339 -13.50 -15.19 -3.62
CA LYS A 339 -14.71 -15.38 -2.78
C LYS A 339 -15.15 -14.08 -2.13
N THR A 340 -14.22 -13.14 -1.94
CA THR A 340 -14.43 -11.82 -1.38
C THR A 340 -14.85 -10.84 -2.46
N PRO A 341 -15.80 -9.92 -2.22
CA PRO A 341 -16.09 -8.82 -3.14
C PRO A 341 -14.83 -7.98 -3.39
N ILE A 342 -14.49 -7.75 -4.67
CA ILE A 342 -13.33 -6.93 -5.06
C ILE A 342 -13.80 -5.72 -5.86
N ARG A 343 -13.28 -4.55 -5.53
CA ARG A 343 -13.45 -3.30 -6.30
C ARG A 343 -12.08 -2.76 -6.66
N LEU A 344 -11.70 -2.88 -7.93
CA LEU A 344 -10.45 -2.30 -8.44
C LEU A 344 -10.69 -0.82 -8.70
N LEU A 345 -10.01 0.07 -7.99
CA LEU A 345 -10.12 1.50 -8.25
C LEU A 345 -8.90 1.98 -9.03
N HIS A 346 -9.13 2.75 -10.10
CA HIS A 346 -8.03 3.22 -10.93
C HIS A 346 -8.43 4.52 -11.64
N CYS A 347 -7.50 5.48 -11.72
CA CYS A 347 -7.69 6.66 -12.55
C CYS A 347 -7.41 6.34 -14.02
N GLU A 348 -8.29 6.81 -14.89
CA GLU A 348 -8.17 6.59 -16.34
C GLU A 348 -7.01 7.35 -16.98
N GLY A 349 -6.43 8.33 -16.25
CA GLY A 349 -5.27 9.13 -16.67
C GLY A 349 -3.95 8.71 -16.03
N ASP A 350 -3.90 7.56 -15.37
CA ASP A 350 -2.70 7.07 -14.69
C ASP A 350 -1.50 6.98 -15.66
N ASP A 351 -0.43 7.69 -15.30
CA ASP A 351 0.78 7.87 -16.12
C ASP A 351 1.96 6.97 -15.67
N ILE A 352 1.77 6.14 -14.66
CA ILE A 352 2.77 5.18 -14.14
C ILE A 352 2.29 3.75 -14.37
N ILE A 353 1.11 3.41 -13.84
CA ILE A 353 0.48 2.09 -14.05
C ILE A 353 -0.68 2.26 -15.04
N PRO A 354 -0.58 1.74 -16.27
CA PRO A 354 -1.64 1.90 -17.25
C PRO A 354 -2.99 1.38 -16.76
N TYR A 355 -4.04 2.20 -16.86
CA TYR A 355 -5.43 1.84 -16.52
C TYR A 355 -5.86 0.50 -17.12
N ALA A 356 -5.39 0.19 -18.33
CA ALA A 356 -5.61 -1.07 -19.02
C ALA A 356 -5.21 -2.32 -18.23
N ILE A 357 -4.27 -2.21 -17.26
CA ILE A 357 -3.89 -3.32 -16.39
C ILE A 357 -5.08 -3.75 -15.51
N SER A 358 -5.79 -2.78 -14.93
CA SER A 358 -6.98 -3.08 -14.13
C SER A 358 -8.14 -3.59 -14.98
N GLU A 359 -8.34 -3.05 -16.20
CA GLU A 359 -9.36 -3.57 -17.14
C GLU A 359 -9.08 -5.03 -17.54
N LEU A 360 -7.82 -5.35 -17.79
CA LEU A 360 -7.41 -6.70 -18.15
C LEU A 360 -7.58 -7.66 -16.97
N THR A 361 -7.22 -7.22 -15.77
CA THR A 361 -7.36 -8.01 -14.53
C THR A 361 -8.84 -8.33 -14.26
N GLU A 362 -9.73 -7.34 -14.32
CA GLU A 362 -11.17 -7.56 -14.18
C GLU A 362 -11.68 -8.59 -15.19
N LYS A 363 -11.33 -8.41 -16.46
CA LYS A 363 -11.73 -9.33 -17.56
C LYS A 363 -11.23 -10.75 -17.33
N LYS A 364 -9.94 -10.93 -16.95
CA LYS A 364 -9.35 -12.24 -16.67
C LYS A 364 -10.05 -12.95 -15.53
N MET A 365 -10.33 -12.22 -14.43
CA MET A 365 -11.02 -12.79 -13.29
C MET A 365 -12.48 -13.17 -13.59
N ILE A 366 -13.22 -12.33 -14.32
CA ILE A 366 -14.58 -12.65 -14.79
C ILE A 366 -14.55 -13.89 -15.71
N MET A 367 -13.60 -13.97 -16.63
CA MET A 367 -13.43 -15.15 -17.50
C MET A 367 -13.08 -16.42 -16.71
N ALA A 368 -12.36 -16.29 -15.59
CA ALA A 368 -12.09 -17.38 -14.67
C ALA A 368 -13.31 -17.80 -13.83
N GLY A 369 -14.38 -17.02 -13.81
CA GLY A 369 -15.62 -17.31 -13.09
C GLY A 369 -15.91 -16.43 -11.87
N ALA A 370 -15.18 -15.31 -11.69
CA ALA A 370 -15.47 -14.36 -10.62
C ALA A 370 -16.84 -13.69 -10.83
N THR A 371 -17.64 -13.62 -9.76
CA THR A 371 -19.01 -13.08 -9.81
C THR A 371 -19.17 -11.74 -9.10
N ASP A 372 -18.24 -11.35 -8.23
CA ASP A 372 -18.29 -10.09 -7.47
C ASP A 372 -16.94 -9.34 -7.52
N ILE A 373 -16.55 -9.00 -8.73
CA ILE A 373 -15.44 -8.09 -9.03
C ILE A 373 -15.92 -7.00 -9.97
N SER A 374 -15.47 -5.78 -9.77
CA SER A 374 -15.70 -4.67 -10.71
C SER A 374 -14.58 -3.64 -10.68
N LEU A 375 -14.33 -3.04 -11.85
CA LEU A 375 -13.45 -1.89 -11.99
C LEU A 375 -14.25 -0.60 -11.77
N VAL A 376 -13.69 0.32 -11.00
CA VAL A 376 -14.23 1.65 -10.69
C VAL A 376 -13.34 2.70 -11.33
N PRO A 377 -13.70 3.24 -12.48
CA PRO A 377 -12.98 4.34 -13.14
C PRO A 377 -13.21 5.62 -12.34
N ILE A 378 -12.16 6.12 -11.69
CA ILE A 378 -12.29 7.16 -10.65
C ILE A 378 -12.80 8.47 -11.23
N GLU A 379 -12.17 8.98 -12.30
CA GLU A 379 -12.59 10.26 -12.90
C GLU A 379 -14.04 10.19 -13.40
N SER A 380 -14.40 9.13 -14.11
CA SER A 380 -15.76 8.93 -14.61
C SER A 380 -16.77 8.79 -13.47
N THR A 381 -16.42 8.08 -12.37
CA THR A 381 -17.28 7.89 -11.20
C THR A 381 -17.53 9.20 -10.46
N LEU A 382 -16.52 10.06 -10.37
CA LEU A 382 -16.59 11.35 -9.67
C LEU A 382 -17.08 12.50 -10.59
N GLY A 383 -17.23 12.26 -11.88
CA GLY A 383 -17.59 13.30 -12.86
C GLY A 383 -16.45 14.31 -13.09
N ILE A 384 -15.20 13.89 -12.93
CA ILE A 384 -14.01 14.72 -13.13
C ILE A 384 -13.61 14.64 -14.59
N ASN A 385 -13.65 15.78 -15.30
CA ASN A 385 -13.31 15.85 -16.72
C ASN A 385 -11.81 15.86 -17.01
N LYS A 386 -10.98 16.16 -15.99
CA LYS A 386 -9.52 16.21 -16.12
C LYS A 386 -8.92 14.85 -15.76
N LYS A 387 -8.09 14.31 -16.63
CA LYS A 387 -7.32 13.10 -16.34
C LYS A 387 -6.32 13.36 -15.22
N MET A 388 -6.24 12.42 -14.28
CA MET A 388 -5.35 12.48 -13.12
C MET A 388 -4.22 11.49 -13.28
N GLY A 389 -2.98 11.94 -13.08
CA GLY A 389 -1.81 11.04 -13.02
C GLY A 389 -1.80 10.23 -11.72
N HIS A 390 -0.94 9.21 -11.68
CA HIS A 390 -0.85 8.22 -10.62
C HIS A 390 -0.85 8.82 -9.20
N ILE A 391 0.07 9.75 -8.93
CA ILE A 391 0.23 10.33 -7.59
C ILE A 391 -1.01 11.16 -7.19
N SER A 392 -1.55 11.97 -8.10
CA SER A 392 -2.71 12.82 -7.81
C SER A 392 -4.01 12.04 -7.68
N CYS A 393 -4.07 10.83 -8.20
CA CYS A 393 -5.22 9.93 -8.12
C CYS A 393 -5.43 9.34 -6.71
N ALA A 394 -4.36 9.07 -5.98
CA ALA A 394 -4.37 8.29 -4.75
C ALA A 394 -5.42 8.78 -3.73
N VAL A 395 -5.51 10.07 -3.50
CA VAL A 395 -6.45 10.64 -2.53
C VAL A 395 -7.91 10.40 -2.90
N PHE A 396 -8.25 10.50 -4.17
CA PHE A 396 -9.61 10.25 -4.65
C PHE A 396 -9.95 8.76 -4.54
N ALA A 397 -8.98 7.90 -4.80
CA ALA A 397 -9.08 6.47 -4.63
C ALA A 397 -9.37 6.10 -3.16
N TYR A 398 -8.61 6.64 -2.21
CA TYR A 398 -8.84 6.44 -0.78
C TYR A 398 -10.17 7.00 -0.31
N GLY A 399 -10.59 8.16 -0.80
CA GLY A 399 -11.90 8.76 -0.48
C GLY A 399 -13.06 7.87 -0.91
N LEU A 400 -13.03 7.35 -2.14
CA LEU A 400 -14.03 6.40 -2.64
C LEU A 400 -13.99 5.07 -1.87
N THR A 401 -12.81 4.55 -1.57
CA THR A 401 -12.63 3.33 -0.77
C THR A 401 -13.24 3.48 0.62
N ALA A 402 -12.97 4.58 1.32
CA ALA A 402 -13.54 4.87 2.63
C ALA A 402 -15.07 4.93 2.60
N GLN A 403 -15.65 5.51 1.55
CA GLN A 403 -17.10 5.55 1.35
C GLN A 403 -17.70 4.15 1.10
N MET A 404 -17.08 3.35 0.23
CA MET A 404 -17.52 1.98 -0.07
C MET A 404 -17.45 1.10 1.17
N PHE A 405 -16.34 1.12 1.90
CA PHE A 405 -16.17 0.36 3.14
C PHE A 405 -17.18 0.79 4.21
N SER A 406 -17.43 2.10 4.36
CA SER A 406 -18.44 2.62 5.29
C SER A 406 -19.84 2.14 4.93
N THR A 407 -20.15 2.01 3.64
CA THR A 407 -21.44 1.48 3.18
C THR A 407 -21.58 -0.01 3.50
N VAL A 408 -20.56 -0.82 3.22
CA VAL A 408 -20.55 -2.26 3.55
C VAL A 408 -20.62 -2.46 5.06
N ARG A 409 -19.83 -1.69 5.84
CA ARG A 409 -19.85 -1.72 7.31
C ARG A 409 -21.26 -1.52 7.87
N LYS A 410 -21.99 -0.52 7.39
CA LYS A 410 -23.36 -0.22 7.84
C LYS A 410 -24.37 -1.33 7.47
N ASN A 411 -24.27 -1.87 6.26
CA ASN A 411 -25.20 -2.87 5.74
C ASN A 411 -25.05 -4.25 6.42
N THR A 412 -23.87 -4.55 6.94
CA THR A 412 -23.57 -5.84 7.57
C THR A 412 -23.64 -5.81 9.09
N MET A 413 -23.68 -4.63 9.71
CA MET A 413 -24.02 -4.51 11.13
C MET A 413 -25.52 -4.82 11.31
N LYS A 414 -25.82 -5.97 11.87
CA LYS A 414 -27.17 -6.25 12.37
C LYS A 414 -27.32 -5.53 13.72
N TYR A 415 -28.11 -4.48 13.74
CA TYR A 415 -28.55 -3.79 14.95
C TYR A 415 -29.53 -4.67 15.74
#